data_a2ac5fff9025a401ac68c3dcf76e03af
#
_entry.id   a2ac5fff9025a401ac68c3dcf76e03af
#
_cell.length_a   1.000
_cell.length_b   1.000
_cell.length_c   1.000
_cell.angle_alpha   90.00
_cell.angle_beta   90.00
_cell.angle_gamma   90.00
#
_symmetry.space_group_name_H-M   'P 1'
#
loop_
_entity.id
_entity.type
_entity.pdbx_description
1 polymer ?
#
loop_
_entity_poly.entity_id
_entity_poly.type
_entity_poly.pdbx_seq_one_letter_code
_entity_poly.pdbx_strand_id
1 'polypeptide(L)'
;MSRIRGKDTTPEKIVRSLLHRMGYRFRLHRRIPIEGRAKLPLRLGMAVQQRRPTFARPDIILPKYKTAIFVHGCFWHRHSGCKNCTTPTNRREWWLAKLNGNVARDRLHQAALKKVGWRVMVIWECETDRDITRKQLVRLLR
;
A
#
# COMPACT_ATOMS: atom_id res chain seq x y z
N MET A 1 -15.39 11.64 16.99
CA MET A 1 -14.44 10.67 16.45
C MET A 1 -14.41 10.76 14.94
N SER A 2 -13.28 11.12 14.42
CA SER A 2 -13.07 11.14 12.98
C SER A 2 -13.21 9.74 12.41
N ARG A 3 -14.12 9.56 11.49
CA ARG A 3 -14.22 8.33 10.73
C ARG A 3 -12.96 8.21 9.91
N ILE A 4 -12.17 7.19 10.18
CA ILE A 4 -10.99 6.90 9.40
C ILE A 4 -11.46 6.38 8.05
N ARG A 5 -11.26 7.17 7.02
CA ARG A 5 -11.63 6.79 5.66
C ARG A 5 -10.54 5.89 5.10
N GLY A 6 -10.93 4.77 4.52
CA GLY A 6 -9.99 3.85 3.85
C GLY A 6 -9.49 4.36 2.51
N LYS A 7 -10.06 5.44 1.99
CA LYS A 7 -9.65 6.07 0.72
C LYS A 7 -9.89 7.57 0.77
N ASP A 8 -9.25 8.29 -0.15
CA ASP A 8 -9.31 9.75 -0.24
C ASP A 8 -8.80 10.45 1.03
N THR A 9 -7.78 9.87 1.65
CA THR A 9 -7.13 10.47 2.81
C THR A 9 -6.33 11.71 2.41
N THR A 10 -6.00 12.56 3.38
CA THR A 10 -5.20 13.77 3.12
C THR A 10 -3.86 13.44 2.46
N PRO A 11 -3.07 12.46 2.91
CA PRO A 11 -1.84 12.07 2.21
C PRO A 11 -2.07 11.65 0.75
N GLU A 12 -3.12 10.88 0.49
CA GLU A 12 -3.47 10.49 -0.89
C GLU A 12 -3.73 11.70 -1.77
N LYS A 13 -4.48 12.68 -1.26
CA LYS A 13 -4.79 13.91 -2.00
C LYS A 13 -3.55 14.73 -2.32
N ILE A 14 -2.59 14.77 -1.40
CA ILE A 14 -1.31 15.46 -1.62
C ILE A 14 -0.55 14.80 -2.77
N VAL A 15 -0.45 13.48 -2.77
CA VAL A 15 0.24 12.73 -3.81
C VAL A 15 -0.45 12.90 -5.16
N ARG A 16 -1.78 12.83 -5.20
CA ARG A 16 -2.57 13.07 -6.42
C ARG A 16 -2.31 14.46 -7.00
N SER A 17 -2.33 15.47 -6.15
CA SER A 17 -2.09 16.85 -6.55
C SER A 17 -0.71 17.02 -7.17
N LEU A 18 0.31 16.40 -6.58
CA LEU A 18 1.66 16.44 -7.12
C LEU A 18 1.77 15.76 -8.47
N LEU A 19 1.20 14.57 -8.61
CA LEU A 19 1.20 13.85 -9.88
C LEU A 19 0.50 14.64 -10.99
N HIS A 20 -0.63 15.26 -10.67
CA HIS A 20 -1.37 16.09 -11.60
C HIS A 20 -0.53 17.29 -12.06
N ARG A 21 0.13 17.98 -11.13
CA ARG A 21 1.00 19.12 -11.43
C ARG A 21 2.22 18.74 -12.26
N MET A 22 2.73 17.52 -12.05
CA MET A 22 3.86 17.00 -12.82
C MET A 22 3.46 16.48 -14.19
N GLY A 23 2.17 16.49 -14.51
CA GLY A 23 1.65 16.07 -15.82
C GLY A 23 1.47 14.57 -15.98
N TYR A 24 1.48 13.81 -14.90
CA TYR A 24 1.26 12.38 -14.96
C TYR A 24 -0.23 12.04 -14.96
N ARG A 25 -0.61 11.10 -15.81
CA ARG A 25 -1.97 10.56 -15.81
C ARG A 25 -2.02 9.35 -14.89
N PHE A 26 -2.95 9.34 -13.97
CA PHE A 26 -3.11 8.29 -13.00
C PHE A 26 -4.56 7.87 -12.86
N ARG A 27 -4.77 6.68 -12.30
CA ARG A 27 -6.09 6.16 -11.96
C ARG A 27 -6.13 5.83 -10.48
N LEU A 28 -7.30 5.91 -9.88
CA LEU A 28 -7.49 5.72 -8.44
C LEU A 28 -8.17 4.39 -8.16
N HIS A 29 -7.70 3.71 -7.11
CA HIS A 29 -8.35 2.53 -6.53
C HIS A 29 -8.71 1.45 -7.55
N ARG A 30 -7.89 1.27 -8.57
CA ARG A 30 -8.09 0.23 -9.57
C ARG A 30 -7.59 -1.11 -9.05
N ARG A 31 -8.33 -2.16 -9.40
CA ARG A 31 -7.92 -3.53 -9.10
C ARG A 31 -6.93 -4.01 -10.15
N ILE A 32 -5.79 -4.51 -9.69
CA ILE A 32 -4.81 -5.12 -10.56
C ILE A 32 -4.83 -6.62 -10.29
N PRO A 33 -5.11 -7.46 -11.30
CA PRO A 33 -5.04 -8.90 -11.11
C PRO A 33 -3.63 -9.33 -10.70
N ILE A 34 -3.55 -10.05 -9.61
CA ILE A 34 -2.29 -10.58 -9.09
C ILE A 34 -2.31 -12.10 -9.03
N GLU A 35 -2.99 -12.71 -9.96
CA GLU A 35 -3.04 -14.16 -9.99
C GLU A 35 -1.64 -14.73 -10.06
N GLY A 36 -1.12 -14.95 -8.88
CA GLY A 36 0.02 -15.82 -8.77
C GLY A 36 -0.41 -17.20 -9.21
N ARG A 37 0.13 -17.67 -10.31
CA ARG A 37 0.16 -19.07 -10.65
C ARG A 37 0.98 -19.86 -9.64
N ALA A 38 1.16 -19.35 -8.47
CA ALA A 38 1.69 -20.13 -7.40
C ALA A 38 0.60 -21.12 -7.02
N LYS A 39 0.52 -22.19 -7.76
CA LYS A 39 -0.04 -23.41 -7.24
C LYS A 39 0.82 -23.76 -6.04
N LEU A 40 0.52 -23.16 -4.90
CA LEU A 40 0.98 -23.75 -3.68
C LEU A 40 0.43 -25.16 -3.68
N PRO A 41 1.29 -26.15 -3.50
CA PRO A 41 0.78 -27.45 -3.21
C PRO A 41 -0.17 -27.28 -2.05
N LEU A 42 -1.42 -27.70 -2.25
CA LEU A 42 -2.39 -27.85 -1.20
C LEU A 42 -1.83 -28.88 -0.23
N ARG A 43 -0.93 -28.43 0.61
CA ARG A 43 -0.48 -29.28 1.69
C ARG A 43 -1.51 -29.28 2.76
N LEU A 44 -2.33 -30.35 2.72
CA LEU A 44 -2.84 -30.91 3.94
C LEU A 44 -3.65 -29.97 4.80
N GLY A 45 -4.82 -29.59 4.32
CA GLY A 45 -5.86 -29.07 5.18
C GLY A 45 -5.55 -27.81 5.98
N MET A 46 -4.34 -27.30 5.92
CA MET A 46 -3.94 -26.17 6.74
C MET A 46 -4.13 -24.82 6.06
N ALA A 47 -4.51 -24.80 4.82
CA ALA A 47 -4.56 -23.57 4.07
C ALA A 47 -5.96 -23.08 3.79
N VAL A 48 -6.94 -23.68 4.39
CA VAL A 48 -8.33 -23.43 4.03
C VAL A 48 -8.81 -22.02 4.35
N GLN A 49 -8.08 -21.27 5.15
CA GLN A 49 -8.55 -19.96 5.60
C GLN A 49 -7.79 -18.77 5.03
N GLN A 50 -6.70 -19.00 4.33
CA GLN A 50 -5.97 -17.93 3.68
C GLN A 50 -6.25 -17.94 2.18
N ARG A 51 -7.40 -17.39 1.82
CA ARG A 51 -7.65 -17.09 0.42
C ARG A 51 -6.62 -16.08 -0.04
N ARG A 52 -5.79 -16.47 -0.99
CA ARG A 52 -4.89 -15.54 -1.65
C ARG A 52 -5.69 -14.47 -2.34
N PRO A 53 -5.35 -13.20 -2.15
CA PRO A 53 -6.02 -12.16 -2.89
C PRO A 53 -5.79 -12.39 -4.39
N THR A 54 -6.88 -12.33 -5.15
CA THR A 54 -6.83 -12.45 -6.60
C THR A 54 -6.51 -11.13 -7.28
N PHE A 55 -6.53 -10.05 -6.52
CA PHE A 55 -6.21 -8.71 -7.01
C PHE A 55 -5.59 -7.87 -5.90
N ALA A 56 -4.80 -6.88 -6.29
CA ALA A 56 -4.33 -5.82 -5.41
C ALA A 56 -5.03 -4.53 -5.80
N ARG A 57 -5.23 -3.67 -4.82
CA ARG A 57 -5.87 -2.36 -5.03
C ARG A 57 -4.94 -1.26 -4.52
N PRO A 58 -3.96 -0.84 -5.32
CA PRO A 58 -3.15 0.32 -4.98
C PRO A 58 -4.00 1.58 -4.90
N ASP A 59 -3.55 2.55 -4.13
CA ASP A 59 -4.26 3.83 -4.02
C ASP A 59 -4.22 4.61 -5.33
N ILE A 60 -3.08 4.56 -6.01
CA ILE A 60 -2.88 5.26 -7.27
C ILE A 60 -2.12 4.33 -8.21
N ILE A 61 -2.52 4.30 -9.47
CA ILE A 61 -1.76 3.60 -10.51
C ILE A 61 -1.41 4.53 -11.65
N LEU A 62 -0.22 4.30 -12.21
CA LEU A 62 0.28 4.97 -13.40
C LEU A 62 0.41 3.93 -14.51
N PRO A 63 -0.65 3.70 -15.30
CA PRO A 63 -0.64 2.60 -16.28
C PRO A 63 0.49 2.69 -17.31
N LYS A 64 0.79 3.89 -17.77
CA LYS A 64 1.87 4.14 -18.73
C LYS A 64 3.23 3.65 -18.21
N TYR A 65 3.47 3.79 -16.92
CA TYR A 65 4.73 3.42 -16.30
C TYR A 65 4.68 2.08 -15.57
N LYS A 66 3.55 1.40 -15.59
CA LYS A 66 3.29 0.19 -14.82
C LYS A 66 3.72 0.34 -13.36
N THR A 67 3.33 1.44 -12.76
CA THR A 67 3.68 1.78 -11.38
C THR A 67 2.43 1.80 -10.51
N ALA A 68 2.51 1.11 -9.39
CA ALA A 68 1.48 1.10 -8.36
C ALA A 68 2.00 1.86 -7.15
N ILE A 69 1.23 2.84 -6.68
CA ILE A 69 1.60 3.66 -5.53
C ILE A 69 0.64 3.38 -4.38
N PHE A 70 1.22 3.01 -3.25
CA PHE A 70 0.50 2.85 -1.99
C PHE A 70 0.81 4.04 -1.10
N VAL A 71 -0.22 4.67 -0.58
CA VAL A 71 -0.06 5.77 0.39
C VAL A 71 -0.45 5.23 1.75
N HIS A 72 0.55 4.96 2.58
CA HIS A 72 0.37 4.28 3.86
C HIS A 72 0.32 5.23 5.04
N GLY A 73 -0.69 5.07 5.90
CA GLY A 73 -0.70 5.71 7.21
C GLY A 73 0.30 5.01 8.13
N CYS A 74 1.11 5.80 8.82
CA CYS A 74 2.23 5.27 9.62
C CYS A 74 1.75 4.33 10.74
N PHE A 75 0.64 4.65 11.37
CA PHE A 75 0.07 3.83 12.42
C PHE A 75 -0.47 2.49 11.88
N TRP A 76 -1.29 2.55 10.81
CA TRP A 76 -1.99 1.37 10.29
C TRP A 76 -1.07 0.37 9.59
N HIS A 77 -0.03 0.86 8.95
CA HIS A 77 0.91 0.03 8.18
C HIS A 77 2.26 -0.14 8.86
N ARG A 78 2.39 0.31 10.09
CA ARG A 78 3.55 0.13 10.96
C ARG A 78 4.86 0.63 10.34
N HIS A 79 4.91 1.92 10.09
CA HIS A 79 6.10 2.58 9.60
C HIS A 79 7.22 2.53 10.65
N SER A 80 8.23 1.72 10.41
CA SER A 80 9.33 1.48 11.34
C SER A 80 10.14 2.76 11.60
N GLY A 81 10.44 3.03 12.87
CA GLY A 81 11.22 4.19 13.26
C GLY A 81 10.47 5.53 13.25
N CYS A 82 9.18 5.51 12.93
CA CYS A 82 8.37 6.72 12.87
C CYS A 82 7.68 6.97 14.22
N LYS A 83 7.66 8.23 14.65
CA LYS A 83 6.96 8.63 15.89
C LYS A 83 5.46 8.35 15.86
N ASN A 84 4.86 8.28 14.68
CA ASN A 84 3.44 7.98 14.52
C ASN A 84 3.14 6.49 14.64
N CYS A 85 4.16 5.65 14.68
CA CYS A 85 4.02 4.20 14.82
C CYS A 85 3.92 3.82 16.29
N THR A 86 2.77 4.13 16.90
CA THR A 86 2.49 3.83 18.30
C THR A 86 1.60 2.61 18.42
N THR A 87 1.63 1.98 19.60
CA THR A 87 0.74 0.86 19.90
C THR A 87 -0.14 1.23 21.09
N PRO A 88 -1.47 1.19 20.94
CA PRO A 88 -2.36 1.47 22.06
C PRO A 88 -2.11 0.51 23.22
N THR A 89 -2.14 1.01 24.45
CA THR A 89 -1.96 0.18 25.64
C THR A 89 -3.22 -0.62 25.98
N ASN A 90 -4.41 -0.05 25.73
CA ASN A 90 -5.66 -0.74 25.92
C ASN A 90 -5.86 -1.75 24.80
N ARG A 91 -6.15 -3.00 25.15
CA ARG A 91 -6.32 -4.11 24.20
C ARG A 91 -5.10 -4.29 23.29
N ARG A 92 -3.92 -4.18 23.86
CA ARG A 92 -2.66 -4.21 23.13
C ARG A 92 -2.50 -5.43 22.22
N GLU A 93 -2.86 -6.61 22.71
CA GLU A 93 -2.73 -7.85 21.93
C GLU A 93 -3.63 -7.84 20.69
N TRP A 94 -4.84 -7.35 20.83
CA TRP A 94 -5.77 -7.23 19.72
C TRP A 94 -5.22 -6.27 18.65
N TRP A 95 -4.68 -5.12 19.10
CA TRP A 95 -4.09 -4.14 18.19
C TRP A 95 -2.86 -4.68 17.47
N LEU A 96 -1.99 -5.38 18.20
CA LEU A 96 -0.80 -5.98 17.59
C LEU A 96 -1.16 -7.01 16.53
N ALA A 97 -2.12 -7.87 16.80
CA ALA A 97 -2.60 -8.86 15.83
C ALA A 97 -3.15 -8.19 14.57
N LYS A 98 -3.99 -7.15 14.74
CA LYS A 98 -4.57 -6.41 13.62
C LYS A 98 -3.52 -5.70 12.79
N LEU A 99 -2.61 -4.99 13.44
CA LEU A 99 -1.58 -4.22 12.76
C LEU A 99 -0.56 -5.11 12.06
N ASN A 100 -0.17 -6.22 12.69
CA ASN A 100 0.72 -7.20 12.06
C ASN A 100 0.06 -7.87 10.85
N GLY A 101 -1.24 -8.10 10.91
CA GLY A 101 -2.01 -8.59 9.77
C GLY A 101 -1.99 -7.62 8.60
N ASN A 102 -2.09 -6.33 8.87
CA ASN A 102 -1.99 -5.29 7.83
C ASN A 102 -0.62 -5.33 7.15
N VAL A 103 0.46 -5.43 7.95
CA VAL A 103 1.83 -5.52 7.41
C VAL A 103 2.00 -6.75 6.52
N ALA A 104 1.50 -7.90 6.96
CA ALA A 104 1.59 -9.13 6.19
C ALA A 104 0.86 -9.01 4.84
N ARG A 105 -0.34 -8.43 4.83
CA ARG A 105 -1.09 -8.20 3.59
C ARG A 105 -0.39 -7.22 2.67
N ASP A 106 0.17 -6.15 3.20
CA ASP A 106 0.92 -5.17 2.41
C ASP A 106 2.08 -5.82 1.69
N ARG A 107 2.85 -6.63 2.41
CA ARG A 107 3.99 -7.36 1.83
C ARG A 107 3.54 -8.32 0.74
N LEU A 108 2.45 -9.03 0.97
CA LEU A 108 1.90 -9.98 0.01
C LEU A 108 1.46 -9.28 -1.28
N HIS A 109 0.70 -8.18 -1.15
CA HIS A 109 0.23 -7.42 -2.30
C HIS A 109 1.38 -6.80 -3.09
N GLN A 110 2.35 -6.23 -2.39
CA GLN A 110 3.51 -5.61 -3.03
C GLN A 110 4.36 -6.64 -3.78
N ALA A 111 4.62 -7.78 -3.16
CA ALA A 111 5.38 -8.86 -3.78
C ALA A 111 4.65 -9.41 -5.02
N ALA A 112 3.35 -9.60 -4.92
CA ALA A 112 2.52 -10.11 -6.01
C ALA A 112 2.49 -9.14 -7.20
N LEU A 113 2.39 -7.84 -6.95
CA LEU A 113 2.44 -6.81 -8.00
C LEU A 113 3.78 -6.82 -8.72
N LYS A 114 4.87 -6.93 -7.98
CA LYS A 114 6.21 -7.02 -8.59
C LYS A 114 6.34 -8.25 -9.47
N LYS A 115 5.76 -9.37 -9.06
CA LYS A 115 5.76 -10.60 -9.87
C LYS A 115 5.05 -10.45 -11.21
N VAL A 116 3.97 -9.68 -11.26
CA VAL A 116 3.22 -9.47 -12.51
C VAL A 116 3.74 -8.28 -13.31
N GLY A 117 4.91 -7.76 -12.95
CA GLY A 117 5.63 -6.76 -13.74
C GLY A 117 5.35 -5.30 -13.36
N TRP A 118 4.70 -5.06 -12.24
CA TRP A 118 4.44 -3.71 -11.76
C TRP A 118 5.58 -3.21 -10.87
N ARG A 119 5.89 -1.92 -11.01
CA ARG A 119 6.74 -1.24 -10.05
C ARG A 119 5.89 -0.84 -8.86
N VAL A 120 6.41 -1.01 -7.66
CA VAL A 120 5.70 -0.67 -6.44
C VAL A 120 6.41 0.45 -5.72
N MET A 121 5.65 1.47 -5.35
CA MET A 121 6.14 2.60 -4.57
C MET A 121 5.24 2.75 -3.34
N VAL A 122 5.85 2.90 -2.18
CA VAL A 122 5.14 3.18 -0.93
C VAL A 122 5.50 4.59 -0.48
N ILE A 123 4.49 5.42 -0.28
CA ILE A 123 4.65 6.77 0.26
C ILE A 123 3.98 6.78 1.63
N TRP A 124 4.73 7.12 2.66
CA TRP A 124 4.22 7.19 4.02
C TRP A 124 3.63 8.57 4.32
N GLU A 125 2.59 8.62 5.16
CA GLU A 125 1.94 9.89 5.47
C GLU A 125 2.90 10.93 6.07
N CYS A 126 3.91 10.50 6.83
CA CYS A 126 4.92 11.40 7.39
C CYS A 126 5.89 11.93 6.33
N GLU A 127 5.90 11.33 5.15
CA GLU A 127 6.77 11.69 4.03
C GLU A 127 6.02 12.45 2.93
N THR A 128 4.82 12.90 3.19
CA THR A 128 4.01 13.63 2.19
C THR A 128 4.37 15.11 2.09
N ASP A 129 5.54 15.50 2.56
CA ASP A 129 6.12 16.77 2.18
C ASP A 129 6.25 16.83 0.66
N ARG A 130 5.77 17.91 0.07
CA ARG A 130 5.70 18.04 -1.40
C ARG A 130 7.04 17.87 -2.07
N ASP A 131 8.10 18.38 -1.47
CA ASP A 131 9.45 18.30 -2.05
C ASP A 131 10.01 16.89 -1.98
N ILE A 132 9.86 16.21 -0.85
CA ILE A 132 10.32 14.83 -0.65
C ILE A 132 9.57 13.89 -1.59
N THR A 133 8.26 14.00 -1.62
CA THR A 133 7.41 13.16 -2.47
C THR A 133 7.72 13.39 -3.94
N ARG A 134 7.90 14.63 -4.34
CA ARG A 134 8.26 14.97 -5.72
C ARG A 134 9.58 14.33 -6.13
N LYS A 135 10.60 14.40 -5.29
CA LYS A 135 11.90 13.78 -5.54
C LYS A 135 11.77 12.26 -5.68
N GLN A 136 10.99 11.63 -4.83
CA GLN A 136 10.73 10.20 -4.91
C GLN A 136 10.05 9.81 -6.22
N LEU A 137 9.03 10.57 -6.62
CA LEU A 137 8.29 10.32 -7.86
C LEU A 137 9.17 10.50 -9.09
N VAL A 138 9.96 11.56 -9.12
CA VAL A 138 10.90 11.82 -10.23
C VAL A 138 11.91 10.69 -10.36
N ARG A 139 12.45 10.22 -9.24
CA ARG A 139 13.42 9.13 -9.24
C ARG A 139 12.81 7.82 -9.76
N LEU A 140 11.59 7.53 -9.38
CA LEU A 140 10.92 6.29 -9.76
C LEU A 140 10.48 6.29 -11.23
N LEU A 141 10.03 7.44 -11.73
CA LEU A 141 9.38 7.56 -13.04
C LEU A 141 10.33 7.96 -14.17
N ARG A 142 11.59 8.00 -13.88
CA ARG A 142 12.60 8.21 -14.92
C ARG A 142 12.69 7.03 -15.87
#